data_ea315ad5d4ff715b18e498c38d5e3ef4
#
_entry.id   ea315ad5d4ff715b18e498c38d5e3ef4
#
_cell.length_a   1.000
_cell.length_b   1.000
_cell.length_c   1.000
_cell.angle_alpha   90.00
_cell.angle_beta   90.00
_cell.angle_gamma   90.00
#
_symmetry.space_group_name_H-M   'P 1'
#
loop_
_entity.id
_entity.type
_entity.pdbx_description
1 polymer ?
#
loop_
_entity_poly.entity_id
_entity_poly.type
_entity_poly.pdbx_seq_one_letter_code
_entity_poly.pdbx_strand_id
1 'polypeptide(L)'
;MNIAILGTGSVGQALAEKLISVGHIVIMGTRNVEDTMARKPSGNQDGPSFSDWVLKNHNIVLKTFKEAVYEGELIINALGGGVTLATLQSCEQEDFDHKVIMDISNPLDFSKGFPPSLLPGLNNTYSLGEAIQKELPNAKVVKTLNTMWSGLMVNPKMIADGHHQNFICGNDNDAKAKVIDILTSFGWERDYILDLGDITNARGTEAILLLWIRIYGATQSGAFNFKIVK
;
A
#
# COMPACT_ATOMS: atom_id res chain seq x y z
N MET A 1 -17.54 4.55 -2.49
CA MET A 1 -17.24 4.43 -1.03
C MET A 1 -16.17 5.44 -0.66
N ASN A 2 -16.07 5.76 0.63
CA ASN A 2 -15.00 6.57 1.17
C ASN A 2 -13.78 5.68 1.45
N ILE A 3 -12.64 5.97 0.84
CA ILE A 3 -11.41 5.19 1.04
C ILE A 3 -10.36 6.09 1.69
N ALA A 4 -9.90 5.68 2.87
CA ALA A 4 -8.80 6.34 3.54
C ALA A 4 -7.46 5.77 3.05
N ILE A 5 -6.51 6.62 2.67
CA ILE A 5 -5.13 6.23 2.33
C ILE A 5 -4.21 6.79 3.41
N LEU A 6 -3.60 5.94 4.20
CA LEU A 6 -2.60 6.35 5.18
C LEU A 6 -1.24 6.44 4.50
N GLY A 7 -0.75 7.67 4.35
CA GLY A 7 0.51 7.95 3.68
C GLY A 7 0.36 8.83 2.43
N THR A 8 1.22 9.84 2.35
CA THR A 8 1.23 10.89 1.30
C THR A 8 2.45 10.78 0.36
N GLY A 9 3.09 9.61 0.32
CA GLY A 9 4.19 9.30 -0.60
C GLY A 9 3.71 8.95 -2.00
N SER A 10 4.65 8.63 -2.91
CA SER A 10 4.36 8.30 -4.32
C SER A 10 3.34 7.17 -4.49
N VAL A 11 3.41 6.14 -3.65
CA VAL A 11 2.45 5.02 -3.66
C VAL A 11 1.04 5.52 -3.30
N GLY A 12 0.90 6.28 -2.20
CA GLY A 12 -0.38 6.84 -1.78
C GLY A 12 -0.97 7.78 -2.83
N GLN A 13 -0.14 8.61 -3.47
CA GLN A 13 -0.57 9.52 -4.54
C GLN A 13 -1.08 8.77 -5.77
N ALA A 14 -0.33 7.76 -6.25
CA ALA A 14 -0.74 6.96 -7.40
C ALA A 14 -2.08 6.24 -7.16
N LEU A 15 -2.25 5.66 -5.96
CA LEU A 15 -3.51 5.01 -5.58
C LEU A 15 -4.65 6.01 -5.45
N ALA A 16 -4.41 7.19 -4.89
CA ALA A 16 -5.42 8.24 -4.76
C ALA A 16 -5.96 8.67 -6.12
N GLU A 17 -5.09 8.97 -7.08
CA GLU A 17 -5.49 9.34 -8.44
C GLU A 17 -6.30 8.22 -9.10
N LYS A 18 -5.84 6.98 -8.98
CA LYS A 18 -6.55 5.84 -9.58
C LYS A 18 -7.93 5.63 -8.96
N LEU A 19 -8.04 5.66 -7.64
CA LEU A 19 -9.31 5.47 -6.94
C LEU A 19 -10.34 6.54 -7.30
N ILE A 20 -9.91 7.80 -7.40
CA ILE A 20 -10.77 8.89 -7.88
C ILE A 20 -11.23 8.62 -9.31
N SER A 21 -10.32 8.20 -10.19
CA SER A 21 -10.65 7.94 -11.59
C SER A 21 -11.68 6.82 -11.78
N VAL A 22 -11.81 5.90 -10.81
CA VAL A 22 -12.79 4.81 -10.81
C VAL A 22 -14.00 5.10 -9.89
N GLY A 23 -14.17 6.35 -9.43
CA GLY A 23 -15.39 6.82 -8.79
C GLY A 23 -15.43 6.70 -7.26
N HIS A 24 -14.29 6.53 -6.58
CA HIS A 24 -14.23 6.57 -5.12
C HIS A 24 -13.99 7.97 -4.59
N ILE A 25 -14.42 8.21 -3.34
CA ILE A 25 -14.03 9.39 -2.56
C ILE A 25 -12.77 9.04 -1.79
N VAL A 26 -11.74 9.86 -1.89
CA VAL A 26 -10.43 9.60 -1.30
C VAL A 26 -10.12 10.60 -0.20
N ILE A 27 -9.76 10.07 0.97
CA ILE A 27 -9.28 10.81 2.13
C ILE A 27 -7.84 10.39 2.39
N MET A 28 -6.89 11.29 2.20
CA MET A 28 -5.49 11.01 2.52
C MET A 28 -5.19 11.36 3.97
N GLY A 29 -4.66 10.39 4.71
CA GLY A 29 -4.23 10.56 6.10
C GLY A 29 -2.76 10.96 6.19
N THR A 30 -2.47 11.91 7.07
CA THR A 30 -1.11 12.32 7.43
C THR A 30 -0.98 12.57 8.92
N ARG A 31 0.26 12.69 9.44
CA ARG A 31 0.51 13.00 10.84
C ARG A 31 0.12 14.43 11.19
N ASN A 32 0.46 15.38 10.32
CA ASN A 32 0.17 16.80 10.45
C ASN A 32 -0.13 17.36 9.06
N VAL A 33 -1.29 17.97 8.90
CA VAL A 33 -1.78 18.51 7.62
C VAL A 33 -0.93 19.69 7.17
N GLU A 34 -0.65 20.64 8.07
CA GLU A 34 0.11 21.85 7.75
C GLU A 34 1.55 21.51 7.33
N ASP A 35 2.24 20.67 8.10
CA ASP A 35 3.60 20.22 7.78
C ASP A 35 3.66 19.49 6.44
N THR A 36 2.63 18.69 6.15
CA THR A 36 2.55 17.95 4.89
C THR A 36 2.33 18.88 3.71
N MET A 37 1.49 19.88 3.84
CA MET A 37 1.25 20.90 2.80
C MET A 37 2.47 21.79 2.60
N ALA A 38 3.24 22.07 3.65
CA ALA A 38 4.48 22.86 3.57
C ALA A 38 5.70 22.05 3.09
N ARG A 39 5.56 20.73 2.91
CA ARG A 39 6.69 19.84 2.57
C ARG A 39 7.22 20.12 1.15
N LYS A 40 8.49 20.48 1.06
CA LYS A 40 9.21 20.63 -0.21
C LYS A 40 9.47 19.25 -0.84
N PRO A 41 9.65 19.19 -2.17
CA PRO A 41 10.11 17.95 -2.84
C PRO A 41 11.38 17.43 -2.16
N SER A 42 11.48 16.13 -1.94
CA SER A 42 12.65 15.52 -1.31
C SER A 42 13.79 15.37 -2.32
N GLY A 43 14.98 15.89 -1.97
CA GLY A 43 16.20 15.75 -2.77
C GLY A 43 16.21 16.60 -4.04
N ASN A 44 17.10 16.25 -4.96
CA ASN A 44 17.24 16.90 -6.28
C ASN A 44 16.14 16.48 -7.29
N GLN A 45 14.94 16.16 -6.81
CA GLN A 45 13.83 15.80 -7.68
C GLN A 45 13.10 17.09 -8.08
N ASP A 46 13.19 17.44 -9.36
CA ASP A 46 12.43 18.53 -10.01
C ASP A 46 10.93 18.20 -10.15
N GLY A 47 10.37 17.49 -9.18
CA GLY A 47 8.95 17.12 -9.16
C GLY A 47 8.09 18.17 -8.44
N PRO A 48 6.75 18.15 -8.65
CA PRO A 48 5.84 19.03 -7.94
C PRO A 48 5.88 18.74 -6.43
N SER A 49 5.68 19.77 -5.61
CA SER A 49 5.47 19.59 -4.19
C SER A 49 4.18 18.80 -3.93
N PHE A 50 4.03 18.25 -2.71
CA PHE A 50 2.76 17.59 -2.36
C PHE A 50 1.56 18.56 -2.44
N SER A 51 1.76 19.81 -2.04
CA SER A 51 0.73 20.86 -2.16
C SER A 51 0.35 21.13 -3.61
N ASP A 52 1.31 21.22 -4.54
CA ASP A 52 1.02 21.39 -5.97
C ASP A 52 0.26 20.19 -6.54
N TRP A 53 0.58 18.98 -6.06
CA TRP A 53 -0.10 17.77 -6.46
C TRP A 53 -1.55 17.75 -5.95
N VAL A 54 -1.80 18.10 -4.68
CA VAL A 54 -3.16 18.22 -4.11
C VAL A 54 -3.99 19.28 -4.85
N LEU A 55 -3.38 20.43 -5.17
CA LEU A 55 -4.06 21.49 -5.93
C LEU A 55 -4.52 21.05 -7.34
N LYS A 56 -3.83 20.09 -7.94
CA LYS A 56 -4.24 19.48 -9.22
C LYS A 56 -5.31 18.40 -9.05
N ASN A 57 -5.43 17.83 -7.86
CA ASN A 57 -6.34 16.73 -7.53
C ASN A 57 -7.40 17.19 -6.52
N HIS A 58 -8.24 18.14 -6.91
CA HIS A 58 -9.23 18.85 -6.06
C HIS A 58 -10.22 17.93 -5.32
N ASN A 59 -10.36 16.67 -5.74
CA ASN A 59 -11.25 15.70 -5.12
C ASN A 59 -10.58 14.93 -3.98
N ILE A 60 -9.33 15.26 -3.63
CA ILE A 60 -8.62 14.65 -2.50
C ILE A 60 -8.77 15.53 -1.27
N VAL A 61 -9.19 14.94 -0.18
CA VAL A 61 -9.24 15.57 1.12
C VAL A 61 -8.05 15.10 1.95
N LEU A 62 -7.22 16.04 2.43
CA LEU A 62 -6.11 15.73 3.33
C LEU A 62 -6.57 15.94 4.78
N LYS A 63 -6.38 14.92 5.62
CA LYS A 63 -6.77 14.91 7.04
C LYS A 63 -5.68 14.30 7.90
N THR A 64 -5.82 14.39 9.21
CA THR A 64 -4.99 13.62 10.13
C THR A 64 -5.26 12.11 9.97
N PHE A 65 -4.34 11.27 10.46
CA PHE A 65 -4.55 9.81 10.42
C PHE A 65 -5.83 9.40 11.14
N LYS A 66 -6.11 9.98 12.32
CA LYS A 66 -7.33 9.68 13.10
C LYS A 66 -8.60 10.00 12.31
N GLU A 67 -8.70 11.20 11.77
CA GLU A 67 -9.86 11.62 10.98
C GLU A 67 -10.04 10.77 9.72
N ALA A 68 -8.94 10.46 9.02
CA ALA A 68 -9.00 9.62 7.83
C ALA A 68 -9.47 8.20 8.15
N VAL A 69 -8.96 7.60 9.22
CA VAL A 69 -9.39 6.27 9.68
C VAL A 69 -10.86 6.28 10.09
N TYR A 70 -11.30 7.28 10.85
CA TYR A 70 -12.68 7.42 11.28
C TYR A 70 -13.66 7.47 10.09
N GLU A 71 -13.38 8.29 9.08
CA GLU A 71 -14.27 8.54 7.94
C GLU A 71 -14.18 7.48 6.83
N GLY A 72 -13.08 6.73 6.77
CA GLY A 72 -12.88 5.70 5.74
C GLY A 72 -13.72 4.45 5.98
N GLU A 73 -14.43 3.98 4.97
CA GLU A 73 -15.13 2.68 4.94
C GLU A 73 -14.16 1.52 4.64
N LEU A 74 -13.06 1.82 3.98
CA LEU A 74 -11.92 0.96 3.70
C LEU A 74 -10.64 1.77 3.90
N ILE A 75 -9.62 1.14 4.44
CA ILE A 75 -8.34 1.79 4.72
C ILE A 75 -7.27 1.17 3.86
N ILE A 76 -6.47 1.99 3.18
CA ILE A 76 -5.25 1.56 2.47
C ILE A 76 -4.05 2.00 3.28
N ASN A 77 -3.27 1.05 3.76
CA ASN A 77 -2.00 1.33 4.42
C ASN A 77 -0.87 1.45 3.40
N ALA A 78 -0.53 2.68 3.04
CA ALA A 78 0.57 3.05 2.14
C ALA A 78 1.75 3.71 2.89
N LEU A 79 1.89 3.42 4.18
CA LEU A 79 2.98 3.90 5.02
C LEU A 79 4.27 3.10 4.80
N GLY A 80 5.40 3.69 5.13
CA GLY A 80 6.62 2.92 5.31
C GLY A 80 6.49 1.96 6.50
N GLY A 81 6.93 0.69 6.34
CA GLY A 81 6.70 -0.34 7.35
C GLY A 81 7.26 -0.02 8.73
N GLY A 82 8.35 0.75 8.80
CA GLY A 82 8.96 1.14 10.08
C GLY A 82 8.11 2.10 10.93
N VAL A 83 7.10 2.76 10.33
CA VAL A 83 6.22 3.69 11.07
C VAL A 83 4.77 3.19 11.13
N THR A 84 4.45 2.11 10.43
CA THR A 84 3.08 1.60 10.28
C THR A 84 2.43 1.33 11.65
N LEU A 85 3.02 0.45 12.46
CA LEU A 85 2.41 0.04 13.74
C LEU A 85 2.21 1.24 14.68
N ALA A 86 3.23 2.09 14.84
CA ALA A 86 3.13 3.28 15.67
C ALA A 86 2.04 4.25 15.18
N THR A 87 1.85 4.35 13.86
CA THR A 87 0.78 5.19 13.28
C THR A 87 -0.59 4.59 13.57
N LEU A 88 -0.79 3.29 13.37
CA LEU A 88 -2.06 2.64 13.67
C LEU A 88 -2.41 2.73 15.16
N GLN A 89 -1.43 2.54 16.04
CA GLN A 89 -1.59 2.71 17.49
C GLN A 89 -1.92 4.14 17.93
N SER A 90 -1.60 5.14 17.14
CA SER A 90 -1.94 6.53 17.42
C SER A 90 -3.39 6.90 17.10
N CYS A 91 -4.13 6.03 16.42
CA CYS A 91 -5.56 6.18 16.12
C CYS A 91 -6.41 5.45 17.17
N GLU A 92 -7.69 5.74 17.22
CA GLU A 92 -8.63 5.02 18.07
C GLU A 92 -8.82 3.60 17.50
N GLN A 93 -8.62 2.58 18.32
CA GLN A 93 -8.63 1.18 17.86
C GLN A 93 -10.01 0.75 17.34
N GLU A 94 -11.07 1.26 17.96
CA GLU A 94 -12.45 1.01 17.62
C GLU A 94 -12.81 1.52 16.21
N ASP A 95 -12.11 2.55 15.73
CA ASP A 95 -12.31 3.10 14.39
C ASP A 95 -11.88 2.15 13.27
N PHE A 96 -11.12 1.10 13.61
CA PHE A 96 -10.74 0.05 12.67
C PHE A 96 -11.68 -1.15 12.67
N ASP A 97 -12.55 -1.27 13.67
CA ASP A 97 -13.37 -2.44 13.87
C ASP A 97 -14.23 -2.76 12.63
N HIS A 98 -14.14 -4.01 12.19
CA HIS A 98 -14.81 -4.56 11.00
C HIS A 98 -14.44 -3.91 9.66
N LYS A 99 -13.52 -2.93 9.64
CA LYS A 99 -13.02 -2.33 8.39
C LYS A 99 -12.00 -3.24 7.70
N VAL A 100 -12.00 -3.15 6.38
CA VAL A 100 -10.95 -3.78 5.57
C VAL A 100 -9.73 -2.87 5.54
N ILE A 101 -8.57 -3.43 5.87
CA ILE A 101 -7.27 -2.76 5.73
C ILE A 101 -6.53 -3.42 4.58
N MET A 102 -6.48 -2.74 3.43
CA MET A 102 -5.64 -3.13 2.31
C MET A 102 -4.21 -2.68 2.59
N ASP A 103 -3.36 -3.64 2.99
CA ASP A 103 -1.98 -3.35 3.39
C ASP A 103 -1.02 -3.57 2.23
N ILE A 104 -0.36 -2.48 1.80
CA ILE A 104 0.66 -2.47 0.74
C ILE A 104 2.05 -2.09 1.26
N SER A 105 2.20 -1.97 2.58
CA SER A 105 3.46 -1.62 3.22
C SER A 105 4.48 -2.75 3.17
N ASN A 106 5.75 -2.42 3.37
CA ASN A 106 6.83 -3.39 3.47
C ASN A 106 7.76 -3.02 4.64
N PRO A 107 8.23 -4.00 5.44
CA PRO A 107 9.07 -3.76 6.61
C PRO A 107 10.54 -3.54 6.20
N LEU A 108 10.82 -2.48 5.42
CA LEU A 108 12.16 -2.18 4.94
C LEU A 108 12.95 -1.36 5.97
N ASP A 109 14.18 -1.79 6.21
CA ASP A 109 15.19 -1.11 7.03
C ASP A 109 16.29 -0.53 6.13
N PHE A 110 16.35 0.80 6.07
CA PHE A 110 17.36 1.55 5.35
C PHE A 110 18.52 2.04 6.24
N SER A 111 18.59 1.63 7.50
CA SER A 111 19.60 2.10 8.45
C SER A 111 21.04 1.81 8.01
N LYS A 112 21.22 0.77 7.18
CA LYS A 112 22.50 0.40 6.57
C LYS A 112 22.66 0.86 5.12
N GLY A 113 21.78 1.73 4.64
CA GLY A 113 21.78 2.25 3.27
C GLY A 113 20.98 1.40 2.29
N PHE A 114 21.34 1.50 0.99
CA PHE A 114 20.71 0.78 -0.10
C PHE A 114 21.62 -0.33 -0.61
N PRO A 115 21.13 -1.51 -0.93
CA PRO A 115 19.75 -1.98 -0.79
C PRO A 115 19.37 -2.29 0.67
N PRO A 116 18.10 -2.06 1.06
CA PRO A 116 17.65 -2.27 2.42
C PRO A 116 17.59 -3.76 2.80
N SER A 117 17.48 -4.01 4.09
CA SER A 117 17.08 -5.30 4.67
C SER A 117 15.63 -5.24 5.18
N LEU A 118 15.12 -6.36 5.71
CA LEU A 118 13.88 -6.31 6.48
C LEU A 118 14.17 -5.84 7.91
N LEU A 119 13.19 -5.17 8.52
CA LEU A 119 13.24 -4.76 9.91
C LEU A 119 13.47 -5.97 10.84
N PRO A 120 14.29 -5.85 11.87
CA PRO A 120 14.48 -6.91 12.86
C PRO A 120 13.13 -7.38 13.44
N GLY A 121 12.93 -8.69 13.49
CA GLY A 121 11.69 -9.30 13.97
C GLY A 121 10.55 -9.37 12.95
N LEU A 122 10.63 -8.64 11.84
CA LEU A 122 9.65 -8.68 10.73
C LEU A 122 10.33 -9.28 9.48
N ASN A 123 10.45 -10.60 9.46
CA ASN A 123 11.19 -11.33 8.44
C ASN A 123 10.48 -12.65 8.08
N ASN A 124 11.23 -13.71 7.76
CA ASN A 124 10.70 -15.00 7.32
C ASN A 124 9.81 -15.74 8.34
N THR A 125 9.86 -15.39 9.62
CA THR A 125 9.09 -16.06 10.69
C THR A 125 7.89 -15.25 11.18
N TYR A 126 7.86 -13.96 10.89
CA TYR A 126 6.78 -13.04 11.27
C TYR A 126 6.77 -11.83 10.36
N SER A 127 5.64 -11.53 9.75
CA SER A 127 5.47 -10.43 8.78
C SER A 127 4.89 -9.17 9.42
N LEU A 128 5.04 -8.04 8.71
CA LEU A 128 4.34 -6.81 9.07
C LEU A 128 2.82 -6.97 8.94
N GLY A 129 2.35 -7.72 7.93
CA GLY A 129 0.92 -8.02 7.78
C GLY A 129 0.35 -8.76 8.99
N GLU A 130 1.07 -9.76 9.55
CA GLU A 130 0.69 -10.42 10.80
C GLU A 130 0.72 -9.47 11.99
N ALA A 131 1.72 -8.62 12.08
CA ALA A 131 1.84 -7.64 13.15
C ALA A 131 0.66 -6.64 13.15
N ILE A 132 0.25 -6.16 11.97
CA ILE A 132 -0.94 -5.29 11.82
C ILE A 132 -2.20 -6.05 12.23
N GLN A 133 -2.40 -7.28 11.76
CA GLN A 133 -3.59 -8.07 12.12
C GLN A 133 -3.66 -8.38 13.62
N LYS A 134 -2.52 -8.59 14.27
CA LYS A 134 -2.44 -8.79 15.72
C LYS A 134 -2.76 -7.50 16.49
N GLU A 135 -2.28 -6.36 16.00
CA GLU A 135 -2.55 -5.04 16.62
C GLU A 135 -4.02 -4.66 16.50
N LEU A 136 -4.65 -5.01 15.38
CA LEU A 136 -6.03 -4.68 15.04
C LEU A 136 -6.86 -5.98 14.87
N PRO A 137 -7.17 -6.68 15.96
CA PRO A 137 -7.77 -8.03 15.89
C PRO A 137 -9.16 -8.06 15.26
N ASN A 138 -9.91 -6.97 15.37
CA ASN A 138 -11.26 -6.84 14.81
C ASN A 138 -11.27 -6.28 13.37
N ALA A 139 -10.16 -5.75 12.88
CA ALA A 139 -10.01 -5.34 11.49
C ALA A 139 -9.75 -6.57 10.59
N LYS A 140 -9.99 -6.40 9.30
CA LYS A 140 -9.78 -7.44 8.28
C LYS A 140 -8.59 -7.06 7.39
N VAL A 141 -7.38 -7.51 7.77
CA VAL A 141 -6.15 -7.16 7.04
C VAL A 141 -6.01 -8.01 5.79
N VAL A 142 -5.78 -7.34 4.67
CA VAL A 142 -5.54 -7.96 3.36
C VAL A 142 -4.25 -7.39 2.78
N LYS A 143 -3.22 -8.21 2.71
CA LYS A 143 -1.91 -7.86 2.10
C LYS A 143 -1.97 -8.03 0.61
N THR A 144 -1.55 -7.01 -0.16
CA THR A 144 -1.49 -7.07 -1.61
C THR A 144 -0.61 -5.95 -2.19
N LEU A 145 -0.31 -5.99 -3.48
CA LEU A 145 0.42 -4.97 -4.26
C LEU A 145 1.85 -4.66 -3.77
N ASN A 146 2.27 -5.19 -2.65
CA ASN A 146 3.54 -4.85 -2.00
C ASN A 146 4.80 -5.37 -2.72
N THR A 147 4.65 -6.09 -3.83
CA THR A 147 5.75 -6.75 -4.57
C THR A 147 6.12 -6.05 -5.87
N MET A 148 5.65 -4.82 -6.11
CA MET A 148 5.85 -4.13 -7.38
C MET A 148 5.96 -2.61 -7.23
N TRP A 149 6.33 -1.95 -8.30
CA TRP A 149 6.36 -0.49 -8.39
C TRP A 149 4.94 0.12 -8.45
N SER A 150 4.76 1.30 -7.85
CA SER A 150 3.46 1.99 -7.73
C SER A 150 2.74 2.23 -9.07
N GLY A 151 3.49 2.46 -10.15
CA GLY A 151 2.89 2.61 -11.49
C GLY A 151 2.17 1.35 -11.95
N LEU A 152 2.72 0.17 -11.66
CA LEU A 152 2.10 -1.11 -12.00
C LEU A 152 0.93 -1.46 -11.08
N MET A 153 0.95 -1.02 -9.81
CA MET A 153 -0.16 -1.24 -8.87
C MET A 153 -1.48 -0.72 -9.46
N VAL A 154 -1.44 0.43 -10.10
CA VAL A 154 -2.62 1.15 -10.61
C VAL A 154 -2.85 1.01 -12.11
N ASN A 155 -1.88 0.47 -12.85
CA ASN A 155 -1.98 0.21 -14.28
C ASN A 155 -1.20 -1.06 -14.67
N PRO A 156 -1.72 -2.25 -14.38
CA PRO A 156 -1.02 -3.51 -14.66
C PRO A 156 -0.73 -3.71 -16.15
N LYS A 157 -1.54 -3.14 -17.04
CA LYS A 157 -1.39 -3.30 -18.50
C LYS A 157 -0.20 -2.54 -19.10
N MET A 158 0.56 -1.80 -18.29
CA MET A 158 1.81 -1.15 -18.74
C MET A 158 2.87 -2.13 -19.25
N ILE A 159 2.85 -3.37 -18.77
CA ILE A 159 3.78 -4.42 -19.20
C ILE A 159 3.02 -5.71 -19.50
N ALA A 160 3.47 -6.46 -20.50
CA ALA A 160 2.95 -7.79 -20.88
C ALA A 160 1.42 -7.86 -20.95
N ASP A 161 0.75 -6.78 -21.35
CA ASP A 161 -0.72 -6.64 -21.41
C ASP A 161 -1.45 -7.01 -20.10
N GLY A 162 -0.77 -6.91 -18.97
CA GLY A 162 -1.28 -7.27 -17.65
C GLY A 162 -1.05 -8.74 -17.26
N HIS A 163 -0.40 -9.55 -18.11
CA HIS A 163 -0.19 -10.98 -17.89
C HIS A 163 0.95 -11.28 -16.92
N HIS A 164 0.85 -10.75 -15.70
CA HIS A 164 1.79 -10.95 -14.60
C HIS A 164 1.03 -10.98 -13.26
N GLN A 165 1.62 -11.58 -12.22
CA GLN A 165 0.94 -11.83 -10.97
C GLN A 165 0.88 -10.63 -10.03
N ASN A 166 -0.28 -10.44 -9.41
CA ASN A 166 -0.44 -9.81 -8.10
C ASN A 166 -0.78 -10.89 -7.07
N PHE A 167 -0.22 -10.78 -5.89
CA PHE A 167 -0.48 -11.69 -4.77
C PHE A 167 -1.42 -11.03 -3.77
N ILE A 168 -2.31 -11.85 -3.18
CA ILE A 168 -3.22 -11.42 -2.11
C ILE A 168 -3.21 -12.47 -1.00
N CYS A 169 -3.24 -12.03 0.26
CA CYS A 169 -3.46 -12.90 1.40
C CYS A 169 -4.16 -12.16 2.54
N GLY A 170 -4.89 -12.89 3.38
CA GLY A 170 -5.66 -12.34 4.50
C GLY A 170 -6.61 -13.39 5.06
N ASN A 171 -7.05 -13.20 6.31
CA ASN A 171 -7.82 -14.21 7.04
C ASN A 171 -9.31 -14.23 6.66
N ASP A 172 -9.83 -13.14 6.10
CA ASP A 172 -11.26 -12.95 5.79
C ASP A 172 -11.49 -12.98 4.27
N ASN A 173 -12.27 -13.95 3.80
CA ASN A 173 -12.52 -14.14 2.38
C ASN A 173 -13.36 -13.01 1.76
N ASP A 174 -14.31 -12.43 2.50
CA ASP A 174 -15.13 -11.32 2.02
C ASP A 174 -14.29 -10.04 1.88
N ALA A 175 -13.37 -9.82 2.80
CA ALA A 175 -12.41 -8.72 2.71
C ALA A 175 -11.48 -8.90 1.49
N LYS A 176 -10.97 -10.11 1.25
CA LYS A 176 -10.19 -10.40 0.04
C LYS A 176 -11.00 -10.17 -1.23
N ALA A 177 -12.25 -10.62 -1.28
CA ALA A 177 -13.14 -10.38 -2.42
C ALA A 177 -13.35 -8.87 -2.68
N LYS A 178 -13.60 -8.07 -1.62
CA LYS A 178 -13.73 -6.62 -1.73
C LYS A 178 -12.46 -5.95 -2.26
N VAL A 179 -11.30 -6.40 -1.82
CA VAL A 179 -10.00 -5.90 -2.34
C VAL A 179 -9.80 -6.32 -3.80
N ILE A 180 -10.15 -7.56 -4.18
CA ILE A 180 -10.09 -8.01 -5.58
C ILE A 180 -10.98 -7.15 -6.49
N ASP A 181 -12.15 -6.72 -6.04
CA ASP A 181 -13.02 -5.82 -6.81
C ASP A 181 -12.36 -4.45 -7.03
N ILE A 182 -11.66 -3.91 -6.04
CA ILE A 182 -10.85 -2.69 -6.20
C ILE A 182 -9.73 -2.92 -7.22
N LEU A 183 -8.98 -4.01 -7.09
CA LEU A 183 -7.88 -4.35 -8.01
C LEU A 183 -8.38 -4.52 -9.46
N THR A 184 -9.53 -5.17 -9.65
CA THR A 184 -10.12 -5.31 -10.98
C THR A 184 -10.56 -3.98 -11.58
N SER A 185 -11.03 -3.03 -10.76
CA SER A 185 -11.30 -1.65 -11.20
C SER A 185 -10.04 -0.90 -11.65
N PHE A 186 -8.86 -1.30 -11.17
CA PHE A 186 -7.57 -0.78 -11.62
C PHE A 186 -7.12 -1.39 -12.95
N GLY A 187 -7.74 -2.48 -13.39
CA GLY A 187 -7.41 -3.20 -14.61
C GLY A 187 -6.69 -4.53 -14.39
N TRP A 188 -6.55 -4.98 -13.13
CA TRP A 188 -6.06 -6.33 -12.84
C TRP A 188 -7.11 -7.36 -13.27
N GLU A 189 -6.69 -8.37 -14.03
CA GLU A 189 -7.53 -9.51 -14.36
C GLU A 189 -7.51 -10.51 -13.21
N ARG A 190 -8.68 -11.09 -12.89
CA ARG A 190 -8.81 -12.01 -11.73
C ARG A 190 -7.85 -13.20 -11.80
N ASP A 191 -7.60 -13.72 -13.00
CA ASP A 191 -6.70 -14.87 -13.22
C ASP A 191 -5.24 -14.57 -12.87
N TYR A 192 -4.88 -13.29 -12.80
CA TYR A 192 -3.55 -12.83 -12.39
C TYR A 192 -3.48 -12.32 -10.95
N ILE A 193 -4.58 -12.44 -10.18
CA ILE A 193 -4.61 -12.19 -8.74
C ILE A 193 -4.58 -13.54 -8.03
N LEU A 194 -3.41 -13.92 -7.52
CA LEU A 194 -3.23 -15.21 -6.84
C LEU A 194 -3.47 -15.05 -5.35
N ASP A 195 -4.51 -15.71 -4.84
CA ASP A 195 -4.78 -15.83 -3.41
C ASP A 195 -3.84 -16.86 -2.78
N LEU A 196 -3.01 -16.41 -1.86
CA LEU A 196 -2.05 -17.25 -1.14
C LEU A 196 -2.62 -17.84 0.17
N GLY A 197 -3.87 -17.49 0.54
CA GLY A 197 -4.52 -17.95 1.76
C GLY A 197 -4.50 -16.91 2.89
N ASP A 198 -4.13 -17.33 4.09
CA ASP A 198 -4.17 -16.48 5.28
C ASP A 198 -3.04 -15.43 5.35
N ILE A 199 -3.11 -14.55 6.36
CA ILE A 199 -2.17 -13.42 6.51
C ILE A 199 -0.72 -13.87 6.77
N THR A 200 -0.47 -15.10 7.21
CA THR A 200 0.90 -15.60 7.41
C THR A 200 1.69 -15.66 6.10
N ASN A 201 1.01 -15.76 4.97
CA ASN A 201 1.62 -15.74 3.64
C ASN A 201 2.19 -14.36 3.25
N ALA A 202 1.88 -13.30 4.01
CA ALA A 202 2.55 -12.01 3.89
C ALA A 202 4.08 -12.13 4.08
N ARG A 203 4.56 -13.11 4.83
CA ARG A 203 6.00 -13.41 4.97
C ARG A 203 6.67 -13.58 3.61
N GLY A 204 6.03 -14.34 2.70
CA GLY A 204 6.55 -14.57 1.35
C GLY A 204 6.53 -13.32 0.49
N THR A 205 5.44 -12.56 0.51
CA THR A 205 5.30 -11.34 -0.32
C THR A 205 6.18 -10.19 0.18
N GLU A 206 6.43 -10.09 1.47
CA GLU A 206 7.37 -9.12 2.03
C GLU A 206 8.83 -9.50 1.75
N ALA A 207 9.17 -10.79 1.80
CA ALA A 207 10.51 -11.28 1.50
C ALA A 207 10.89 -11.13 0.02
N ILE A 208 9.95 -11.37 -0.92
CA ILE A 208 10.22 -11.27 -2.35
C ILE A 208 10.56 -9.84 -2.79
N LEU A 209 10.14 -8.82 -2.05
CA LEU A 209 10.50 -7.44 -2.35
C LEU A 209 12.02 -7.21 -2.28
N LEU A 210 12.76 -7.94 -1.46
CA LEU A 210 14.22 -7.83 -1.44
C LEU A 210 14.82 -8.24 -2.79
N LEU A 211 14.27 -9.25 -3.46
CA LEU A 211 14.65 -9.63 -4.82
C LEU A 211 14.26 -8.55 -5.82
N TRP A 212 13.04 -8.01 -5.70
CA TRP A 212 12.58 -6.92 -6.55
C TRP A 212 13.53 -5.71 -6.51
N ILE A 213 13.97 -5.30 -5.31
CA ILE A 213 14.92 -4.19 -5.12
C ILE A 213 16.26 -4.47 -5.79
N ARG A 214 16.75 -5.73 -5.73
CA ARG A 214 18.01 -6.14 -6.40
C ARG A 214 17.88 -6.06 -7.92
N ILE A 215 16.76 -6.52 -8.48
CA ILE A 215 16.48 -6.42 -9.91
C ILE A 215 16.39 -4.95 -10.33
N TYR A 216 15.67 -4.12 -9.55
CA TYR A 216 15.63 -2.67 -9.78
C TYR A 216 17.03 -2.05 -9.80
N GLY A 217 17.88 -2.39 -8.84
CA GLY A 217 19.26 -1.92 -8.79
C GLY A 217 20.10 -2.31 -10.02
N ALA A 218 19.84 -3.50 -10.57
CA ALA A 218 20.56 -4.00 -11.75
C ALA A 218 20.03 -3.41 -13.08
N THR A 219 18.71 -3.18 -13.17
CA THR A 219 18.04 -2.76 -14.42
C THR A 219 17.74 -1.27 -14.49
N GLN A 220 17.80 -0.57 -13.35
CA GLN A 220 17.40 0.84 -13.18
C GLN A 220 15.95 1.12 -13.67
N SER A 221 15.11 0.09 -13.66
CA SER A 221 13.71 0.17 -14.08
C SER A 221 12.79 -0.51 -13.07
N GLY A 222 11.66 0.11 -12.71
CA GLY A 222 10.58 -0.50 -11.94
C GLY A 222 9.52 -1.17 -12.82
N ALA A 223 9.62 -1.04 -14.15
CA ALA A 223 8.65 -1.56 -15.10
C ALA A 223 8.87 -3.07 -15.36
N PHE A 224 8.81 -3.87 -14.28
CA PHE A 224 8.83 -5.33 -14.33
C PHE A 224 7.99 -5.90 -13.18
N ASN A 225 7.58 -7.15 -13.32
CA ASN A 225 6.88 -7.90 -12.27
C ASN A 225 7.14 -9.41 -12.42
N PHE A 226 6.68 -10.18 -11.45
CA PHE A 226 6.81 -11.64 -11.44
C PHE A 226 5.67 -12.30 -12.23
N LYS A 227 5.97 -13.43 -12.84
CA LYS A 227 4.99 -14.28 -13.53
C LYS A 227 5.20 -15.74 -13.14
N ILE A 228 4.11 -16.42 -12.80
CA ILE A 228 4.12 -17.86 -12.57
C ILE A 228 3.82 -18.53 -13.91
N VAL A 229 4.76 -19.38 -14.35
CA VAL A 229 4.60 -20.19 -15.55
C VAL A 229 4.36 -21.64 -15.12
N LYS A 230 3.28 -22.25 -15.64
CA LYS A 230 2.91 -23.65 -15.38
C LYS A 230 2.93 -24.43 -16.68
#